data_654261fd65e4970b306b2587b0875d7c
#
_entry.id   654261fd65e4970b306b2587b0875d7c
#
_cell.length_a   1.000
_cell.length_b   1.000
_cell.length_c   1.000
_cell.angle_alpha   90.00
_cell.angle_beta   90.00
_cell.angle_gamma   90.00
#
_symmetry.space_group_name_H-M   'P 1'
#
loop_
_entity.id
_entity.type
_entity.pdbx_description
1 polymer ?
#
loop_
_entity_poly.entity_id
_entity_poly.type
_entity_poly.pdbx_seq_one_letter_code
_entity_poly.pdbx_strand_id
1 'polypeptide(L)'
;MSTGTGKVVPSSKEQVIQSLDGGVVTRLDVKEGDIVQKGQILAQIDPIRFESQVGESESKLIATQAKAARLEAEVNQMPLRFSHNIPNGIVKEETALYHSRQNDLHQTLQGLTQAQQLVRNELQMTEPLVAKGAASEVEVLRLKKDINNFQNQINDKRNEYYVKAREELAQANADIQTLHQTVQGRDDAVKRSIFRAPLRGIIKELSVTTIGGVVPQNGKLMTLVPLDDQLLIEARISPKDIAFIHPNQETTIKLTAYDYSIYGALKGKVSSISPDTIRDDVKQDQYYYRVYIRTNTDHLITKQGKSFPITPGMVATVEIKTGQKTIMQYLIKPLNKAQEALRER
;
A
#
# COMPACT_ATOMS: atom_id res chain seq x y z
N MET A 1 9.17 5.53 -48.09
CA MET A 1 8.16 5.00 -47.15
C MET A 1 8.48 3.54 -46.88
N SER A 2 8.42 3.11 -45.65
CA SER A 2 8.53 1.70 -45.28
C SER A 2 7.13 1.19 -44.92
N THR A 3 6.80 -0.01 -45.39
CA THR A 3 5.48 -0.62 -45.16
C THR A 3 5.62 -1.86 -44.32
N GLY A 4 4.67 -2.07 -43.40
CA GLY A 4 4.59 -3.25 -42.57
C GLY A 4 3.15 -3.67 -42.29
N THR A 5 2.97 -4.94 -41.91
CA THR A 5 1.71 -5.43 -41.40
C THR A 5 1.69 -5.26 -39.88
N GLY A 6 0.57 -4.84 -39.35
CA GLY A 6 0.43 -4.62 -37.90
C GLY A 6 -0.90 -5.12 -37.37
N LYS A 7 -0.98 -5.21 -36.05
CA LYS A 7 -2.18 -5.56 -35.30
C LYS A 7 -2.45 -4.48 -34.26
N VAL A 8 -3.70 -4.09 -34.13
CA VAL A 8 -4.14 -3.20 -33.05
C VAL A 8 -4.03 -3.95 -31.74
N VAL A 9 -3.27 -3.40 -30.80
CA VAL A 9 -3.11 -3.92 -29.43
C VAL A 9 -3.49 -2.82 -28.44
N PRO A 10 -3.96 -3.17 -27.24
CA PRO A 10 -4.16 -2.17 -26.20
C PRO A 10 -2.83 -1.46 -25.88
N SER A 11 -2.90 -0.18 -25.57
CA SER A 11 -1.70 0.59 -25.17
C SER A 11 -1.15 0.13 -23.82
N SER A 12 -2.00 -0.37 -22.96
CA SER A 12 -1.67 -0.90 -21.65
C SER A 12 -1.82 -2.42 -21.64
N LYS A 13 -0.95 -3.09 -20.90
CA LYS A 13 -1.01 -4.54 -20.70
C LYS A 13 -2.26 -4.93 -19.91
N GLU A 14 -2.75 -6.15 -20.15
CA GLU A 14 -3.81 -6.75 -19.37
C GLU A 14 -3.49 -6.66 -17.86
N GLN A 15 -4.47 -6.25 -17.08
CA GLN A 15 -4.36 -6.15 -15.63
C GLN A 15 -4.96 -7.41 -15.01
N VAL A 16 -4.12 -8.15 -14.30
CA VAL A 16 -4.58 -9.31 -13.53
C VAL A 16 -4.95 -8.84 -12.13
N ILE A 17 -6.21 -9.02 -11.75
CA ILE A 17 -6.72 -8.73 -10.41
C ILE A 17 -6.61 -10.01 -9.60
N GLN A 18 -5.79 -9.95 -8.54
CA GLN A 18 -5.48 -11.08 -7.67
C GLN A 18 -5.85 -10.76 -6.23
N SER A 19 -6.19 -11.80 -5.47
CA SER A 19 -6.39 -11.70 -4.03
C SER A 19 -5.12 -12.05 -3.30
N LEU A 20 -4.60 -11.14 -2.47
CA LEU A 20 -3.43 -11.42 -1.62
C LEU A 20 -3.78 -12.41 -0.50
N ASP A 21 -4.94 -12.20 0.14
CA ASP A 21 -5.32 -12.89 1.38
C ASP A 21 -6.18 -14.14 1.13
N GLY A 22 -6.80 -14.25 -0.07
CA GLY A 22 -7.75 -15.32 -0.39
C GLY A 22 -9.07 -15.22 0.40
N GLY A 23 -10.01 -16.12 0.11
CA GLY A 23 -11.27 -16.22 0.83
C GLY A 23 -12.45 -16.62 -0.03
N VAL A 24 -13.65 -16.60 0.53
CA VAL A 24 -14.91 -16.93 -0.15
C VAL A 24 -15.50 -15.69 -0.80
N VAL A 25 -15.87 -15.77 -2.07
CA VAL A 25 -16.52 -14.66 -2.79
C VAL A 25 -17.96 -14.53 -2.30
N THR A 26 -18.28 -13.39 -1.68
CA THR A 26 -19.65 -13.09 -1.20
C THR A 26 -20.44 -12.25 -2.18
N ARG A 27 -19.73 -11.49 -3.04
CA ARG A 27 -20.33 -10.61 -4.03
C ARG A 27 -19.51 -10.58 -5.30
N LEU A 28 -20.19 -10.66 -6.44
CA LEU A 28 -19.58 -10.54 -7.77
C LEU A 28 -20.51 -9.65 -8.61
N ASP A 29 -20.07 -8.44 -8.93
CA ASP A 29 -20.88 -7.39 -9.57
C ASP A 29 -20.66 -7.30 -11.08
N VAL A 30 -19.81 -8.15 -11.65
CA VAL A 30 -19.39 -8.09 -13.05
C VAL A 30 -19.42 -9.47 -13.70
N LYS A 31 -19.56 -9.47 -15.03
CA LYS A 31 -19.50 -10.65 -15.90
C LYS A 31 -18.42 -10.46 -16.95
N GLU A 32 -18.03 -11.55 -17.61
CA GLU A 32 -17.15 -11.49 -18.76
C GLU A 32 -17.79 -10.66 -19.87
N GLY A 33 -17.01 -9.74 -20.45
CA GLY A 33 -17.45 -8.78 -21.45
C GLY A 33 -17.97 -7.44 -20.91
N ASP A 34 -18.17 -7.30 -19.60
CA ASP A 34 -18.65 -6.04 -19.02
C ASP A 34 -17.57 -4.95 -19.08
N ILE A 35 -18.02 -3.72 -19.40
CA ILE A 35 -17.19 -2.51 -19.35
C ILE A 35 -17.29 -1.94 -17.94
N VAL A 36 -16.15 -1.76 -17.28
CA VAL A 36 -16.06 -1.21 -15.93
C VAL A 36 -15.32 0.12 -15.91
N GLN A 37 -15.70 0.99 -14.97
CA GLN A 37 -15.06 2.29 -14.75
C GLN A 37 -13.99 2.17 -13.66
N LYS A 38 -12.99 3.05 -13.71
CA LYS A 38 -11.96 3.14 -12.65
C LYS A 38 -12.62 3.33 -11.27
N GLY A 39 -12.23 2.51 -10.30
CA GLY A 39 -12.76 2.53 -8.92
C GLY A 39 -14.06 1.77 -8.71
N GLN A 40 -14.71 1.29 -9.78
CA GLN A 40 -15.94 0.47 -9.70
C GLN A 40 -15.65 -0.82 -8.92
N ILE A 41 -16.57 -1.22 -8.04
CA ILE A 41 -16.48 -2.48 -7.31
C ILE A 41 -16.71 -3.62 -8.32
N LEU A 42 -15.86 -4.63 -8.28
CA LEU A 42 -15.91 -5.79 -9.15
C LEU A 42 -16.39 -7.03 -8.40
N ALA A 43 -15.83 -7.25 -7.23
CA ALA A 43 -16.15 -8.38 -6.38
C ALA A 43 -15.80 -8.05 -4.92
N GLN A 44 -16.32 -8.85 -4.01
CA GLN A 44 -16.00 -8.81 -2.59
C GLN A 44 -15.78 -10.23 -2.05
N ILE A 45 -14.73 -10.40 -1.29
CA ILE A 45 -14.48 -11.60 -0.47
C ILE A 45 -15.08 -11.37 0.90
N ASP A 46 -15.47 -12.44 1.59
CA ASP A 46 -16.05 -12.41 2.94
C ASP A 46 -15.14 -11.60 3.89
N PRO A 47 -15.58 -10.43 4.38
CA PRO A 47 -14.79 -9.58 5.24
C PRO A 47 -14.83 -10.01 6.72
N ILE A 48 -15.77 -10.88 7.14
CA ILE A 48 -16.08 -11.19 8.55
C ILE A 48 -14.83 -11.61 9.31
N ARG A 49 -14.00 -12.45 8.72
CA ARG A 49 -12.75 -12.89 9.34
C ARG A 49 -11.79 -11.73 9.59
N PHE A 50 -11.64 -10.84 8.62
CA PHE A 50 -10.73 -9.70 8.71
C PHE A 50 -11.26 -8.65 9.68
N GLU A 51 -12.57 -8.35 9.63
CA GLU A 51 -13.24 -7.43 10.56
C GLU A 51 -13.15 -7.91 12.01
N SER A 52 -13.33 -9.22 12.25
CA SER A 52 -13.16 -9.80 13.59
C SER A 52 -11.73 -9.63 14.11
N GLN A 53 -10.72 -9.79 13.25
CA GLN A 53 -9.32 -9.58 13.63
C GLN A 53 -9.01 -8.11 13.91
N VAL A 54 -9.61 -7.18 13.16
CA VAL A 54 -9.51 -5.72 13.44
C VAL A 54 -10.12 -5.45 14.81
N GLY A 55 -11.37 -5.87 15.06
CA GLY A 55 -12.07 -5.65 16.32
C GLY A 55 -11.33 -6.21 17.55
N GLU A 56 -10.71 -7.39 17.41
CA GLU A 56 -9.84 -7.96 18.47
C GLU A 56 -8.65 -7.04 18.78
N SER A 57 -7.97 -6.53 17.72
CA SER A 57 -6.80 -5.66 17.90
C SER A 57 -7.17 -4.29 18.45
N GLU A 58 -8.28 -3.73 18.00
CA GLU A 58 -8.82 -2.46 18.51
C GLU A 58 -9.20 -2.58 19.98
N SER A 59 -9.85 -3.69 20.37
CA SER A 59 -10.20 -3.93 21.79
C SER A 59 -8.96 -3.98 22.68
N LYS A 60 -7.89 -4.66 22.22
CA LYS A 60 -6.61 -4.69 22.94
C LYS A 60 -5.95 -3.30 23.00
N LEU A 61 -6.00 -2.55 21.91
CA LEU A 61 -5.46 -1.19 21.83
C LEU A 61 -6.17 -0.27 22.83
N ILE A 62 -7.50 -0.29 22.85
CA ILE A 62 -8.33 0.53 23.76
C ILE A 62 -8.04 0.18 25.25
N ALA A 63 -7.95 -1.11 25.57
CA ALA A 63 -7.61 -1.54 26.93
C ALA A 63 -6.20 -1.08 27.34
N THR A 64 -5.22 -1.17 26.43
CA THR A 64 -3.85 -0.72 26.70
C THR A 64 -3.77 0.80 26.84
N GLN A 65 -4.55 1.56 26.04
CA GLN A 65 -4.67 3.02 26.18
C GLN A 65 -5.27 3.43 27.53
N ALA A 66 -6.29 2.71 27.99
CA ALA A 66 -6.87 2.94 29.32
C ALA A 66 -5.86 2.69 30.44
N LYS A 67 -5.10 1.58 30.35
CA LYS A 67 -3.99 1.28 31.26
C LYS A 67 -2.93 2.38 31.26
N ALA A 68 -2.52 2.85 30.08
CA ALA A 68 -1.54 3.93 29.96
C ALA A 68 -2.05 5.23 30.60
N ALA A 69 -3.32 5.60 30.38
CA ALA A 69 -3.92 6.79 30.98
C ALA A 69 -3.95 6.73 32.52
N ARG A 70 -4.24 5.54 33.11
CA ARG A 70 -4.14 5.33 34.55
C ARG A 70 -2.71 5.52 35.02
N LEU A 71 -1.75 4.85 34.38
CA LEU A 71 -0.34 4.91 34.77
C LEU A 71 0.23 6.33 34.62
N GLU A 72 -0.18 7.07 33.60
CA GLU A 72 0.19 8.47 33.43
C GLU A 72 -0.32 9.34 34.57
N ALA A 73 -1.57 9.14 35.00
CA ALA A 73 -2.13 9.81 36.20
C ALA A 73 -1.38 9.44 37.48
N GLU A 74 -0.98 8.18 37.66
CA GLU A 74 -0.17 7.73 38.81
C GLU A 74 1.21 8.39 38.82
N VAL A 75 1.94 8.35 37.67
CA VAL A 75 3.32 8.86 37.56
C VAL A 75 3.39 10.37 37.71
N ASN A 76 2.45 11.09 37.10
CA ASN A 76 2.44 12.55 37.10
C ASN A 76 1.61 13.16 38.24
N GLN A 77 1.00 12.33 39.10
CA GLN A 77 0.13 12.77 40.20
C GLN A 77 -0.99 13.69 39.73
N MET A 78 -1.55 13.41 38.53
CA MET A 78 -2.63 14.19 37.91
C MET A 78 -3.99 13.49 38.10
N PRO A 79 -5.10 14.21 37.99
CA PRO A 79 -6.41 13.60 37.99
C PRO A 79 -6.55 12.59 36.83
N LEU A 80 -7.09 11.42 37.15
CA LEU A 80 -7.35 10.38 36.17
C LEU A 80 -8.36 10.86 35.09
N ARG A 81 -7.98 10.80 33.85
CA ARG A 81 -8.80 11.18 32.70
C ARG A 81 -8.69 10.13 31.61
N PHE A 82 -9.82 9.75 31.05
CA PHE A 82 -9.90 8.82 29.94
C PHE A 82 -10.39 9.52 28.67
N SER A 83 -9.96 9.02 27.52
CA SER A 83 -10.49 9.47 26.24
C SER A 83 -11.94 8.98 26.03
N HIS A 84 -12.75 9.72 25.28
CA HIS A 84 -14.17 9.41 25.07
C HIS A 84 -14.43 8.08 24.33
N ASN A 85 -13.44 7.56 23.63
CA ASN A 85 -13.55 6.31 22.89
C ASN A 85 -13.38 5.05 23.76
N ILE A 86 -13.05 5.20 25.05
CA ILE A 86 -12.85 4.07 25.96
C ILE A 86 -14.19 3.63 26.54
N PRO A 87 -14.56 2.32 26.41
CA PRO A 87 -15.80 1.80 26.97
C PRO A 87 -15.91 1.96 28.49
N ASN A 88 -17.10 2.27 28.97
CA ASN A 88 -17.36 2.52 30.40
C ASN A 88 -16.97 1.35 31.29
N GLY A 89 -16.99 0.09 30.84
CA GLY A 89 -16.54 -1.07 31.56
C GLY A 89 -15.06 -0.97 31.94
N ILE A 90 -14.22 -0.71 30.94
CA ILE A 90 -12.76 -0.56 31.09
C ILE A 90 -12.44 0.66 31.98
N VAL A 91 -13.17 1.77 31.78
CA VAL A 91 -13.02 2.98 32.61
C VAL A 91 -13.26 2.66 34.06
N LYS A 92 -14.32 1.90 34.42
CA LYS A 92 -14.62 1.50 35.79
C LYS A 92 -13.53 0.60 36.39
N GLU A 93 -13.05 -0.37 35.64
CA GLU A 93 -12.00 -1.30 36.07
C GLU A 93 -10.68 -0.57 36.33
N GLU A 94 -10.23 0.26 35.42
CA GLU A 94 -8.98 1.01 35.57
C GLU A 94 -9.08 2.09 36.67
N THR A 95 -10.27 2.70 36.85
CA THR A 95 -10.52 3.63 37.96
C THR A 95 -10.48 2.93 39.29
N ALA A 96 -11.10 1.76 39.39
CA ALA A 96 -11.06 0.97 40.63
C ALA A 96 -9.62 0.54 40.98
N LEU A 97 -8.86 0.10 39.97
CA LEU A 97 -7.47 -0.27 40.14
C LEU A 97 -6.59 0.93 40.56
N TYR A 98 -6.81 2.10 39.93
CA TYR A 98 -6.15 3.35 40.32
C TYR A 98 -6.34 3.66 41.81
N HIS A 99 -7.60 3.67 42.27
CA HIS A 99 -7.90 3.95 43.68
C HIS A 99 -7.34 2.87 44.64
N SER A 100 -7.42 1.60 44.25
CA SER A 100 -6.85 0.51 45.04
C SER A 100 -5.33 0.68 45.23
N ARG A 101 -4.58 0.93 44.17
CA ARG A 101 -3.12 1.13 44.21
C ARG A 101 -2.73 2.38 45.02
N GLN A 102 -3.48 3.46 44.86
CA GLN A 102 -3.26 4.69 45.62
C GLN A 102 -3.52 4.51 47.12
N ASN A 103 -4.61 3.81 47.45
CA ASN A 103 -4.95 3.53 48.84
C ASN A 103 -3.92 2.61 49.52
N ASP A 104 -3.42 1.59 48.79
CA ASP A 104 -2.36 0.70 49.29
C ASP A 104 -1.07 1.47 49.60
N LEU A 105 -0.62 2.31 48.65
CA LEU A 105 0.53 3.18 48.89
C LEU A 105 0.31 4.11 50.11
N HIS A 106 -0.87 4.76 50.16
CA HIS A 106 -1.20 5.69 51.23
C HIS A 106 -1.19 5.02 52.58
N GLN A 107 -1.84 3.85 52.73
CA GLN A 107 -1.89 3.07 53.99
C GLN A 107 -0.47 2.64 54.41
N THR A 108 0.34 2.15 53.48
CA THR A 108 1.73 1.74 53.74
C THR A 108 2.56 2.92 54.25
N LEU A 109 2.50 4.07 53.53
CA LEU A 109 3.24 5.27 53.95
C LEU A 109 2.74 5.83 55.29
N GLN A 110 1.42 5.80 55.51
CA GLN A 110 0.81 6.22 56.80
C GLN A 110 1.28 5.36 57.94
N GLY A 111 1.30 4.01 57.80
CA GLY A 111 1.81 3.11 58.82
C GLY A 111 3.29 3.36 59.18
N LEU A 112 4.15 3.52 58.17
CA LEU A 112 5.56 3.84 58.38
C LEU A 112 5.76 5.21 59.06
N THR A 113 4.96 6.21 58.63
CA THR A 113 5.01 7.55 59.24
C THR A 113 4.56 7.54 60.69
N GLN A 114 3.52 6.76 61.04
CA GLN A 114 3.09 6.58 62.44
C GLN A 114 4.16 5.88 63.28
N ALA A 115 4.81 4.84 62.73
CA ALA A 115 5.92 4.16 63.42
C ALA A 115 7.10 5.13 63.65
N GLN A 116 7.46 5.91 62.66
CA GLN A 116 8.50 6.95 62.76
C GLN A 116 8.14 7.98 63.84
N GLN A 117 6.87 8.39 63.89
CA GLN A 117 6.40 9.38 64.88
C GLN A 117 6.46 8.84 66.30
N LEU A 118 6.15 7.55 66.51
CA LEU A 118 6.28 6.92 67.86
C LEU A 118 7.73 6.95 68.31
N VAL A 119 8.68 6.55 67.44
CA VAL A 119 10.12 6.59 67.83
C VAL A 119 10.60 8.03 68.04
N ARG A 120 10.05 8.99 67.25
CA ARG A 120 10.38 10.43 67.44
C ARG A 120 9.89 10.94 68.82
N ASN A 121 8.68 10.55 69.22
CA ASN A 121 8.14 10.89 70.55
C ASN A 121 9.00 10.27 71.68
N GLU A 122 9.43 9.01 71.52
CA GLU A 122 10.32 8.33 72.44
C GLU A 122 11.67 9.07 72.56
N LEU A 123 12.25 9.48 71.41
CA LEU A 123 13.47 10.29 71.39
C LEU A 123 13.27 11.60 72.15
N GLN A 124 12.16 12.30 71.90
CA GLN A 124 11.86 13.58 72.58
C GLN A 124 11.74 13.43 74.13
N MET A 125 11.27 12.28 74.61
CA MET A 125 11.20 12.00 76.02
C MET A 125 12.57 11.58 76.59
N THR A 126 13.37 10.83 75.84
CA THR A 126 14.65 10.26 76.32
C THR A 126 15.81 11.28 76.26
N GLU A 127 15.86 12.15 75.26
CA GLU A 127 16.95 13.11 75.00
C GLU A 127 17.17 14.03 76.25
N PRO A 128 16.15 14.58 76.94
CA PRO A 128 16.37 15.38 78.23
C PRO A 128 16.85 14.54 79.35
N LEU A 129 16.62 13.22 79.37
CA LEU A 129 17.05 12.34 80.48
C LEU A 129 18.56 12.04 80.38
N VAL A 130 19.16 12.09 79.23
CA VAL A 130 20.63 11.95 79.10
C VAL A 130 21.33 13.07 79.85
N ALA A 131 20.88 14.34 79.68
CA ALA A 131 21.44 15.49 80.36
C ALA A 131 21.35 15.39 81.86
N LYS A 132 20.39 14.57 82.41
CA LYS A 132 20.21 14.28 83.81
C LYS A 132 20.92 13.01 84.24
N GLY A 133 21.66 12.32 83.44
CA GLY A 133 22.36 11.09 83.70
C GLY A 133 21.42 9.86 83.85
N ALA A 134 20.12 9.98 83.50
CA ALA A 134 19.10 8.95 83.63
C ALA A 134 18.86 8.10 82.40
N ALA A 135 19.54 8.46 81.24
CA ALA A 135 19.51 7.67 79.97
C ALA A 135 20.90 7.68 79.34
N SER A 136 21.17 6.69 78.45
CA SER A 136 22.42 6.55 77.78
C SER A 136 22.41 7.35 76.44
N GLU A 137 23.53 7.99 76.07
CA GLU A 137 23.72 8.60 74.72
C GLU A 137 23.58 7.56 73.60
N VAL A 138 23.99 6.31 73.88
CA VAL A 138 23.83 5.19 72.92
C VAL A 138 22.37 4.94 72.57
N GLU A 139 21.46 5.08 73.52
CA GLU A 139 20.03 4.94 73.30
C GLU A 139 19.45 6.04 72.40
N VAL A 140 19.89 7.28 72.64
CA VAL A 140 19.53 8.42 71.77
C VAL A 140 20.03 8.21 70.33
N LEU A 141 21.26 7.72 70.17
CA LEU A 141 21.81 7.39 68.84
C LEU A 141 21.03 6.25 68.14
N ARG A 142 20.59 5.23 68.89
CA ARG A 142 19.76 4.14 68.38
C ARG A 142 18.42 4.67 67.91
N LEU A 143 17.71 5.49 68.67
CA LEU A 143 16.44 6.10 68.27
C LEU A 143 16.58 7.00 67.06
N LYS A 144 17.64 7.80 66.96
CA LYS A 144 17.95 8.62 65.78
C LYS A 144 18.20 7.75 64.53
N LYS A 145 18.89 6.63 64.67
CA LYS A 145 19.10 5.65 63.61
C LYS A 145 17.78 5.05 63.14
N ASP A 146 16.89 4.68 64.08
CA ASP A 146 15.58 4.10 63.78
C ASP A 146 14.69 5.10 63.03
N ILE A 147 14.68 6.36 63.45
CA ILE A 147 13.97 7.43 62.69
C ILE A 147 14.48 7.52 61.26
N ASN A 148 15.80 7.51 61.06
CA ASN A 148 16.39 7.53 59.69
C ASN A 148 16.05 6.28 58.92
N ASN A 149 16.02 5.10 59.53
CA ASN A 149 15.61 3.84 58.92
C ASN A 149 14.16 3.92 58.38
N PHE A 150 13.20 4.42 59.23
CA PHE A 150 11.83 4.62 58.79
C PHE A 150 11.73 5.65 57.64
N GLN A 151 12.50 6.74 57.68
CA GLN A 151 12.52 7.71 56.60
C GLN A 151 13.01 7.11 55.32
N ASN A 152 14.04 6.27 55.34
CA ASN A 152 14.52 5.54 54.19
C ASN A 152 13.46 4.58 53.65
N GLN A 153 12.79 3.81 54.53
CA GLN A 153 11.70 2.91 54.13
C GLN A 153 10.53 3.66 53.47
N ILE A 154 10.16 4.84 53.97
CA ILE A 154 9.14 5.71 53.35
C ILE A 154 9.57 6.12 51.96
N ASN A 155 10.80 6.57 51.79
CA ASN A 155 11.34 6.97 50.47
C ASN A 155 11.44 5.79 49.50
N ASP A 156 11.90 4.63 50.00
CA ASP A 156 12.04 3.42 49.22
C ASP A 156 10.68 2.94 48.70
N LYS A 157 9.65 2.89 49.59
CA LYS A 157 8.30 2.48 49.17
C LYS A 157 7.67 3.42 48.19
N ARG A 158 7.89 4.75 48.32
CA ARG A 158 7.44 5.74 47.35
C ARG A 158 8.15 5.58 46.03
N ASN A 159 9.47 5.43 46.02
CA ASN A 159 10.27 5.27 44.83
C ASN A 159 9.92 3.96 44.13
N GLU A 160 9.77 2.85 44.82
CA GLU A 160 9.36 1.56 44.27
C GLU A 160 8.04 1.68 43.50
N TYR A 161 7.04 2.36 44.08
CA TYR A 161 5.75 2.58 43.43
C TYR A 161 5.90 3.37 42.10
N TYR A 162 6.61 4.49 42.13
CA TYR A 162 6.75 5.34 40.94
C TYR A 162 7.66 4.73 39.88
N VAL A 163 8.72 4.04 40.25
CA VAL A 163 9.58 3.32 39.29
C VAL A 163 8.78 2.25 38.60
N LYS A 164 8.05 1.42 39.33
CA LYS A 164 7.19 0.39 38.75
C LYS A 164 6.10 0.98 37.85
N ALA A 165 5.44 2.06 38.27
CA ALA A 165 4.44 2.73 37.43
C ALA A 165 5.03 3.29 36.11
N ARG A 166 6.27 3.84 36.15
CA ARG A 166 6.98 4.33 34.95
C ARG A 166 7.38 3.18 34.02
N GLU A 167 7.86 2.07 34.56
CA GLU A 167 8.20 0.89 33.73
C GLU A 167 6.96 0.33 33.05
N GLU A 168 5.85 0.17 33.82
CA GLU A 168 4.59 -0.27 33.25
C GLU A 168 4.04 0.70 32.20
N LEU A 169 4.20 2.02 32.41
CA LEU A 169 3.81 3.04 31.44
C LEU A 169 4.64 2.98 30.15
N ALA A 170 5.95 2.83 30.30
CA ALA A 170 6.85 2.70 29.15
C ALA A 170 6.47 1.47 28.30
N GLN A 171 6.21 0.34 28.97
CA GLN A 171 5.75 -0.88 28.29
C GLN A 171 4.39 -0.66 27.61
N ALA A 172 3.41 -0.07 28.32
CA ALA A 172 2.09 0.19 27.76
C ALA A 172 2.17 1.10 26.52
N ASN A 173 3.03 2.12 26.51
CA ASN A 173 3.24 2.98 25.37
C ASN A 173 3.89 2.24 24.18
N ALA A 174 4.84 1.34 24.43
CA ALA A 174 5.41 0.49 23.40
C ALA A 174 4.37 -0.46 22.81
N ASP A 175 3.54 -1.07 23.65
CA ASP A 175 2.45 -1.95 23.22
C ASP A 175 1.40 -1.18 22.39
N ILE A 176 1.05 0.06 22.76
CA ILE A 176 0.15 0.93 22.00
C ILE A 176 0.69 1.16 20.58
N GLN A 177 1.98 1.48 20.45
CA GLN A 177 2.60 1.68 19.12
C GLN A 177 2.50 0.41 18.28
N THR A 178 2.82 -0.75 18.84
CA THR A 178 2.75 -2.05 18.15
C THR A 178 1.32 -2.40 17.76
N LEU A 179 0.37 -2.23 18.67
CA LEU A 179 -1.04 -2.50 18.42
C LEU A 179 -1.63 -1.56 17.37
N HIS A 180 -1.23 -0.29 17.37
CA HIS A 180 -1.66 0.67 16.36
C HIS A 180 -1.23 0.23 14.95
N GLN A 181 0.03 -0.20 14.77
CA GLN A 181 0.50 -0.76 13.50
C GLN A 181 -0.24 -2.05 13.11
N THR A 182 -0.55 -2.89 14.10
CA THR A 182 -1.31 -4.12 13.89
C THR A 182 -2.73 -3.84 13.41
N VAL A 183 -3.42 -2.88 14.02
CA VAL A 183 -4.77 -2.44 13.60
C VAL A 183 -4.73 -1.93 12.17
N GLN A 184 -3.77 -1.06 11.83
CA GLN A 184 -3.63 -0.54 10.46
C GLN A 184 -3.42 -1.66 9.44
N GLY A 185 -2.53 -2.61 9.71
CA GLY A 185 -2.28 -3.72 8.80
C GLY A 185 -3.50 -4.64 8.61
N ARG A 186 -4.29 -4.86 9.67
CA ARG A 186 -5.53 -5.64 9.61
C ARG A 186 -6.66 -4.89 8.90
N ASP A 187 -6.79 -3.58 9.11
CA ASP A 187 -7.75 -2.72 8.40
C ASP A 187 -7.46 -2.68 6.88
N ASP A 188 -6.18 -2.67 6.51
CA ASP A 188 -5.79 -2.79 5.11
C ASP A 188 -6.20 -4.14 4.49
N ALA A 189 -6.20 -5.23 5.26
CA ALA A 189 -6.72 -6.52 4.78
C ALA A 189 -8.25 -6.46 4.55
N VAL A 190 -9.00 -5.78 5.42
CA VAL A 190 -10.44 -5.50 5.20
C VAL A 190 -10.64 -4.70 3.92
N LYS A 191 -9.88 -3.64 3.70
CA LYS A 191 -9.97 -2.85 2.46
C LYS A 191 -9.65 -3.67 1.21
N ARG A 192 -8.67 -4.56 1.27
CA ARG A 192 -8.30 -5.46 0.17
C ARG A 192 -9.34 -6.57 -0.09
N SER A 193 -10.27 -6.81 0.82
CA SER A 193 -11.38 -7.75 0.57
C SER A 193 -12.35 -7.26 -0.51
N ILE A 194 -12.34 -5.94 -0.82
CA ILE A 194 -13.16 -5.32 -1.87
C ILE A 194 -12.27 -5.04 -3.08
N PHE A 195 -12.54 -5.76 -4.18
CA PHE A 195 -11.82 -5.59 -5.44
C PHE A 195 -12.43 -4.48 -6.26
N ARG A 196 -11.61 -3.54 -6.68
CA ARG A 196 -12.00 -2.40 -7.51
C ARG A 196 -11.19 -2.38 -8.81
N ALA A 197 -11.82 -1.90 -9.88
CA ALA A 197 -11.14 -1.70 -11.15
C ALA A 197 -10.05 -0.62 -11.02
N PRO A 198 -8.78 -0.92 -11.34
CA PRO A 198 -7.68 0.05 -11.28
C PRO A 198 -7.78 1.11 -12.37
N LEU A 199 -8.46 0.80 -13.47
CA LEU A 199 -8.65 1.64 -14.64
C LEU A 199 -9.95 1.26 -15.37
N ARG A 200 -10.36 2.05 -16.37
CA ARG A 200 -11.49 1.72 -17.25
C ARG A 200 -11.07 0.59 -18.20
N GLY A 201 -11.90 -0.46 -18.31
CA GLY A 201 -11.56 -1.61 -19.16
C GLY A 201 -12.72 -2.58 -19.33
N ILE A 202 -12.45 -3.67 -20.04
CA ILE A 202 -13.38 -4.79 -20.27
C ILE A 202 -12.89 -5.99 -19.46
N ILE A 203 -13.80 -6.65 -18.75
CA ILE A 203 -13.52 -7.94 -18.09
C ILE A 203 -13.35 -9.00 -19.18
N LYS A 204 -12.14 -9.55 -19.28
CA LYS A 204 -11.80 -10.58 -20.27
C LYS A 204 -12.13 -11.98 -19.79
N GLU A 205 -11.84 -12.26 -18.54
CA GLU A 205 -11.93 -13.60 -17.96
C GLU A 205 -12.17 -13.50 -16.45
N LEU A 206 -13.06 -14.35 -15.95
CA LEU A 206 -13.32 -14.54 -14.53
C LEU A 206 -12.82 -15.93 -14.11
N SER A 207 -11.86 -15.98 -13.18
CA SER A 207 -11.37 -17.26 -12.62
C SER A 207 -12.36 -17.87 -11.63
N VAL A 208 -13.19 -17.05 -10.96
CA VAL A 208 -14.27 -17.46 -10.07
C VAL A 208 -15.55 -16.83 -10.57
N THR A 209 -16.49 -17.65 -11.01
CA THR A 209 -17.73 -17.23 -11.68
C THR A 209 -18.97 -17.32 -10.78
N THR A 210 -18.83 -17.90 -9.59
CA THR A 210 -19.95 -18.17 -8.68
C THR A 210 -19.75 -17.54 -7.31
N ILE A 211 -20.84 -17.00 -6.75
CA ILE A 211 -20.88 -16.59 -5.34
C ILE A 211 -20.71 -17.87 -4.49
N GLY A 212 -19.93 -17.79 -3.42
CA GLY A 212 -19.51 -18.95 -2.62
C GLY A 212 -18.25 -19.64 -3.13
N GLY A 213 -17.74 -19.26 -4.31
CA GLY A 213 -16.47 -19.75 -4.83
C GLY A 213 -15.29 -19.31 -3.96
N VAL A 214 -14.27 -20.15 -3.87
CA VAL A 214 -13.06 -19.89 -3.06
C VAL A 214 -11.94 -19.38 -3.94
N VAL A 215 -11.38 -18.22 -3.57
CA VAL A 215 -10.14 -17.69 -4.15
C VAL A 215 -8.99 -18.09 -3.24
N PRO A 216 -7.97 -18.81 -3.72
CA PRO A 216 -6.80 -19.11 -2.91
C PRO A 216 -5.98 -17.85 -2.63
N GLN A 217 -5.10 -17.91 -1.65
CA GLN A 217 -4.10 -16.85 -1.40
C GLN A 217 -3.23 -16.66 -2.65
N ASN A 218 -2.99 -15.41 -3.03
CA ASN A 218 -2.36 -15.01 -4.30
C ASN A 218 -3.09 -15.51 -5.55
N GLY A 219 -4.35 -15.95 -5.41
CA GLY A 219 -5.17 -16.45 -6.50
C GLY A 219 -5.65 -15.34 -7.43
N LYS A 220 -5.68 -15.64 -8.73
CA LYS A 220 -6.27 -14.80 -9.76
C LYS A 220 -7.78 -14.78 -9.59
N LEU A 221 -8.38 -13.60 -9.58
CA LEU A 221 -9.83 -13.42 -9.54
C LEU A 221 -10.38 -13.13 -10.93
N MET A 222 -9.76 -12.20 -11.65
CA MET A 222 -10.17 -11.85 -13.02
C MET A 222 -9.04 -11.15 -13.78
N THR A 223 -9.21 -11.04 -15.09
CA THR A 223 -8.34 -10.26 -15.98
C THR A 223 -9.13 -9.11 -16.60
N LEU A 224 -8.59 -7.91 -16.52
CA LEU A 224 -9.11 -6.68 -17.09
C LEU A 224 -8.26 -6.23 -18.28
N VAL A 225 -8.87 -5.99 -19.43
CA VAL A 225 -8.24 -5.36 -20.60
C VAL A 225 -8.55 -3.89 -20.55
N PRO A 226 -7.54 -3.01 -20.49
CA PRO A 226 -7.74 -1.56 -20.50
C PRO A 226 -8.44 -1.09 -21.78
N LEU A 227 -9.37 -0.13 -21.61
CA LEU A 227 -9.97 0.64 -22.68
C LEU A 227 -9.37 2.05 -22.64
N ASP A 228 -8.21 2.19 -23.28
CA ASP A 228 -7.55 3.49 -23.37
C ASP A 228 -8.05 4.25 -24.61
N ASP A 229 -8.05 5.57 -24.52
CA ASP A 229 -8.42 6.46 -25.63
C ASP A 229 -7.37 6.45 -26.78
N GLN A 230 -6.23 5.80 -26.58
CA GLN A 230 -5.16 5.65 -27.55
C GLN A 230 -4.85 4.18 -27.78
N LEU A 231 -4.84 3.80 -29.05
CA LEU A 231 -4.49 2.45 -29.45
C LEU A 231 -3.02 2.39 -29.85
N LEU A 232 -2.43 1.24 -29.62
CA LEU A 232 -1.08 0.92 -30.05
C LEU A 232 -1.17 -0.05 -31.24
N ILE A 233 -0.43 0.23 -32.31
CA ILE A 233 -0.29 -0.69 -33.44
C ILE A 233 1.05 -1.38 -33.30
N GLU A 234 1.04 -2.68 -33.09
CA GLU A 234 2.23 -3.51 -33.14
C GLU A 234 2.48 -3.87 -34.64
N ALA A 235 3.44 -3.21 -35.24
CA ALA A 235 3.80 -3.41 -36.67
C ALA A 235 5.04 -4.29 -36.79
N ARG A 236 5.03 -5.20 -37.76
CA ARG A 236 6.15 -6.05 -38.17
C ARG A 236 6.85 -5.42 -39.34
N ILE A 237 8.09 -5.01 -39.14
CA ILE A 237 8.91 -4.33 -40.16
C ILE A 237 10.08 -5.19 -40.54
N SER A 238 10.37 -5.23 -41.85
CA SER A 238 11.51 -5.97 -42.40
C SER A 238 12.85 -5.40 -41.87
N PRO A 239 13.85 -6.26 -41.57
CA PRO A 239 15.19 -5.83 -41.19
C PRO A 239 15.86 -4.89 -42.22
N LYS A 240 15.48 -4.94 -43.47
CA LYS A 240 16.01 -4.06 -44.56
C LYS A 240 15.60 -2.60 -44.37
N ASP A 241 14.47 -2.36 -43.70
CA ASP A 241 13.87 -1.02 -43.58
C ASP A 241 14.13 -0.37 -42.21
N ILE A 242 14.54 -1.14 -41.22
CA ILE A 242 14.66 -0.67 -39.83
C ILE A 242 15.67 0.45 -39.65
N ALA A 243 16.74 0.47 -40.44
CA ALA A 243 17.79 1.51 -40.40
C ALA A 243 17.26 2.93 -40.65
N PHE A 244 16.08 3.05 -41.27
CA PHE A 244 15.46 4.33 -41.61
C PHE A 244 14.28 4.68 -40.70
N ILE A 245 14.01 3.88 -39.71
CA ILE A 245 12.88 4.08 -38.80
C ILE A 245 13.41 4.57 -37.43
N HIS A 246 12.84 5.68 -37.00
CA HIS A 246 13.20 6.32 -35.72
C HIS A 246 11.95 6.67 -34.92
N PRO A 247 12.04 6.78 -33.59
CA PRO A 247 10.94 7.27 -32.75
C PRO A 247 10.43 8.63 -33.23
N ASN A 248 9.14 8.90 -33.05
CA ASN A 248 8.41 10.11 -33.43
C ASN A 248 8.16 10.30 -34.92
N GLN A 249 8.55 9.38 -35.79
CA GLN A 249 8.21 9.46 -37.20
C GLN A 249 6.70 9.36 -37.46
N GLU A 250 6.18 10.17 -38.35
CA GLU A 250 4.78 10.14 -38.75
C GLU A 250 4.45 8.85 -39.52
N THR A 251 3.32 8.29 -39.20
CA THR A 251 2.86 7.02 -39.73
C THR A 251 1.41 7.12 -40.16
N THR A 252 1.11 6.55 -41.32
CA THR A 252 -0.26 6.36 -41.83
C THR A 252 -0.66 4.90 -41.62
N ILE A 253 -1.80 4.67 -41.00
CA ILE A 253 -2.30 3.35 -40.61
C ILE A 253 -3.61 3.11 -41.33
N LYS A 254 -3.65 2.06 -42.14
CA LYS A 254 -4.81 1.62 -42.92
C LYS A 254 -5.35 0.33 -42.31
N LEU A 255 -6.52 0.37 -41.68
CA LEU A 255 -7.15 -0.81 -41.10
C LEU A 255 -7.73 -1.68 -42.21
N THR A 256 -7.44 -2.98 -42.16
CA THR A 256 -7.93 -3.93 -43.19
C THR A 256 -9.45 -4.14 -43.10
N ALA A 257 -10.04 -3.92 -41.91
CA ALA A 257 -11.47 -4.02 -41.71
C ALA A 257 -12.30 -2.90 -42.34
N TYR A 258 -11.65 -1.78 -42.71
CA TYR A 258 -12.30 -0.61 -43.29
C TYR A 258 -11.60 -0.20 -44.58
N ASP A 259 -12.39 0.03 -45.63
CA ASP A 259 -11.83 0.54 -46.90
C ASP A 259 -11.30 1.97 -46.69
N TYR A 260 -9.98 2.14 -46.80
CA TYR A 260 -9.31 3.42 -46.54
C TYR A 260 -9.73 4.55 -47.51
N SER A 261 -10.25 4.19 -48.70
CA SER A 261 -10.74 5.18 -49.70
C SER A 261 -12.03 5.87 -49.20
N ILE A 262 -12.84 5.13 -48.43
CA ILE A 262 -14.14 5.60 -47.94
C ILE A 262 -13.97 6.14 -46.50
N TYR A 263 -13.30 5.38 -45.64
CA TYR A 263 -13.22 5.63 -44.20
C TYR A 263 -11.98 6.43 -43.77
N GLY A 264 -11.02 6.59 -44.70
CA GLY A 264 -9.76 7.28 -44.42
C GLY A 264 -8.72 6.39 -43.73
N ALA A 265 -7.63 6.99 -43.32
CA ALA A 265 -6.54 6.31 -42.59
C ALA A 265 -6.26 7.04 -41.28
N LEU A 266 -5.86 6.29 -40.25
CA LEU A 266 -5.41 6.86 -39.01
C LEU A 266 -4.01 7.46 -39.13
N LYS A 267 -3.79 8.51 -38.38
CA LYS A 267 -2.45 9.10 -38.23
C LYS A 267 -1.90 8.66 -36.88
N GLY A 268 -0.63 8.34 -36.85
CA GLY A 268 0.08 7.96 -35.63
C GLY A 268 1.55 8.36 -35.69
N LYS A 269 2.25 8.08 -34.62
CA LYS A 269 3.70 8.28 -34.52
C LYS A 269 4.37 7.01 -34.00
N VAL A 270 5.56 6.72 -34.51
CA VAL A 270 6.40 5.64 -33.96
C VAL A 270 6.70 5.95 -32.49
N SER A 271 6.30 5.06 -31.59
CA SER A 271 6.52 5.19 -30.15
C SER A 271 7.83 4.53 -29.73
N SER A 272 8.02 3.28 -30.12
CA SER A 272 9.23 2.52 -29.78
C SER A 272 9.50 1.43 -30.82
N ILE A 273 10.73 0.96 -30.86
CA ILE A 273 11.22 -0.08 -31.76
C ILE A 273 11.86 -1.16 -30.88
N SER A 274 11.60 -2.44 -31.17
CA SER A 274 12.27 -3.52 -30.42
C SER A 274 13.79 -3.46 -30.64
N PRO A 275 14.58 -3.70 -29.59
CA PRO A 275 16.05 -3.64 -29.70
C PRO A 275 16.63 -4.78 -30.53
N ASP A 276 15.85 -5.85 -30.72
CA ASP A 276 16.29 -7.07 -31.43
C ASP A 276 15.22 -7.56 -32.39
N THR A 277 15.62 -8.40 -33.33
CA THR A 277 14.73 -9.09 -34.28
C THR A 277 13.99 -10.23 -33.61
N ILE A 278 12.76 -10.42 -34.03
CA ILE A 278 11.88 -11.51 -33.55
C ILE A 278 11.66 -12.46 -34.71
N ARG A 279 11.77 -13.75 -34.45
CA ARG A 279 11.47 -14.79 -35.44
C ARG A 279 9.96 -14.89 -35.66
N ASP A 280 9.52 -15.02 -36.89
CA ASP A 280 8.09 -15.19 -37.18
C ASP A 280 7.63 -16.60 -36.80
N ASP A 281 6.57 -16.71 -36.00
CA ASP A 281 6.05 -18.00 -35.55
C ASP A 281 5.46 -18.85 -36.66
N VAL A 282 5.02 -18.23 -37.77
CA VAL A 282 4.41 -18.91 -38.92
C VAL A 282 5.44 -19.22 -39.98
N LYS A 283 6.33 -18.27 -40.30
CA LYS A 283 7.39 -18.38 -41.27
C LYS A 283 8.74 -18.40 -40.57
N GLN A 284 9.17 -19.56 -40.14
CA GLN A 284 10.33 -19.75 -39.27
C GLN A 284 11.67 -19.21 -39.83
N ASP A 285 11.76 -18.93 -41.11
CA ASP A 285 12.95 -18.36 -41.77
C ASP A 285 12.90 -16.84 -41.92
N GLN A 286 11.84 -16.18 -41.43
CA GLN A 286 11.69 -14.73 -41.51
C GLN A 286 11.88 -14.08 -40.15
N TYR A 287 12.67 -13.04 -40.10
CA TYR A 287 12.89 -12.17 -38.97
C TYR A 287 12.29 -10.81 -39.22
N TYR A 288 11.70 -10.19 -38.19
CA TYR A 288 11.14 -8.86 -38.25
C TYR A 288 11.48 -8.06 -36.99
N TYR A 289 11.50 -6.74 -37.10
CA TYR A 289 11.51 -5.84 -35.97
C TYR A 289 10.07 -5.49 -35.60
N ARG A 290 9.80 -5.48 -34.29
CA ARG A 290 8.53 -5.03 -33.76
C ARG A 290 8.59 -3.53 -33.55
N VAL A 291 7.73 -2.78 -34.21
CA VAL A 291 7.61 -1.34 -34.09
C VAL A 291 6.25 -1.00 -33.53
N TYR A 292 6.25 -0.27 -32.43
CA TYR A 292 5.03 0.19 -31.79
C TYR A 292 4.70 1.60 -32.25
N ILE A 293 3.47 1.78 -32.71
CA ILE A 293 2.98 3.04 -33.26
C ILE A 293 1.77 3.46 -32.45
N ARG A 294 1.82 4.63 -31.85
CA ARG A 294 0.71 5.19 -31.09
C ARG A 294 -0.18 5.97 -32.04
N THR A 295 -1.49 5.66 -32.01
CA THR A 295 -2.50 6.40 -32.78
C THR A 295 -2.86 7.70 -32.07
N ASN A 296 -3.30 8.70 -32.81
CA ASN A 296 -3.77 9.96 -32.28
C ASN A 296 -5.21 9.85 -31.75
N THR A 297 -6.00 8.88 -32.23
CA THR A 297 -7.40 8.66 -31.92
C THR A 297 -7.69 7.17 -31.83
N ASP A 298 -8.74 6.80 -31.11
CA ASP A 298 -9.27 5.43 -30.95
C ASP A 298 -10.39 5.09 -31.94
N HIS A 299 -10.72 6.04 -32.82
CA HIS A 299 -11.81 5.90 -33.81
C HIS A 299 -11.42 6.52 -35.16
N LEU A 300 -12.03 5.98 -36.22
CA LEU A 300 -11.98 6.56 -37.56
C LEU A 300 -13.15 7.54 -37.69
N ILE A 301 -12.85 8.72 -38.24
CA ILE A 301 -13.87 9.72 -38.60
C ILE A 301 -13.94 9.83 -40.11
N THR A 302 -15.10 9.53 -40.71
CA THR A 302 -15.33 9.71 -42.13
C THR A 302 -15.46 11.21 -42.45
N LYS A 303 -15.32 11.54 -43.75
CA LYS A 303 -15.56 12.90 -44.26
C LYS A 303 -16.97 13.41 -43.95
N GLN A 304 -17.90 12.53 -43.67
CA GLN A 304 -19.31 12.83 -43.30
C GLN A 304 -19.52 12.95 -41.77
N GLY A 305 -18.45 12.88 -40.97
CA GLY A 305 -18.54 13.02 -39.52
C GLY A 305 -19.00 11.77 -38.74
N LYS A 306 -19.20 10.61 -39.39
CA LYS A 306 -19.48 9.35 -38.72
C LYS A 306 -18.22 8.78 -38.06
N SER A 307 -18.32 8.42 -36.79
CA SER A 307 -17.27 7.78 -36.00
C SER A 307 -17.41 6.26 -36.03
N PHE A 308 -16.31 5.55 -36.23
CA PHE A 308 -16.23 4.10 -36.26
C PHE A 308 -15.19 3.66 -35.22
N PRO A 309 -15.59 2.87 -34.21
CA PRO A 309 -14.67 2.44 -33.15
C PRO A 309 -13.67 1.44 -33.70
N ILE A 310 -12.46 1.51 -33.18
CA ILE A 310 -11.39 0.57 -33.49
C ILE A 310 -11.23 -0.36 -32.30
N THR A 311 -11.30 -1.66 -32.56
CA THR A 311 -11.17 -2.68 -31.50
C THR A 311 -9.80 -3.34 -31.55
N PRO A 312 -9.21 -3.65 -30.38
CA PRO A 312 -8.02 -4.49 -30.30
C PRO A 312 -8.23 -5.80 -31.09
N GLY A 313 -7.16 -6.24 -31.76
CA GLY A 313 -7.24 -7.42 -32.61
C GLY A 313 -7.38 -7.14 -34.11
N MET A 314 -7.81 -5.95 -34.50
CA MET A 314 -7.90 -5.58 -35.91
C MET A 314 -6.50 -5.58 -36.58
N VAL A 315 -6.44 -6.03 -37.85
CA VAL A 315 -5.22 -6.01 -38.63
C VAL A 315 -5.11 -4.68 -39.39
N ALA A 316 -3.90 -4.15 -39.52
CA ALA A 316 -3.61 -2.90 -40.18
C ALA A 316 -2.38 -3.01 -41.08
N THR A 317 -2.37 -2.23 -42.16
CA THR A 317 -1.16 -1.94 -42.92
C THR A 317 -0.63 -0.58 -42.48
N VAL A 318 0.65 -0.54 -42.16
CA VAL A 318 1.34 0.63 -41.63
C VAL A 318 2.31 1.16 -42.66
N GLU A 319 2.26 2.47 -42.90
CA GLU A 319 3.17 3.18 -43.83
C GLU A 319 3.93 4.23 -43.01
N ILE A 320 5.23 4.00 -42.78
CA ILE A 320 6.09 4.91 -42.02
C ILE A 320 6.84 5.84 -42.98
N LYS A 321 6.81 7.14 -42.71
CA LYS A 321 7.56 8.12 -43.51
C LYS A 321 9.04 8.09 -43.12
N THR A 322 9.86 7.43 -43.95
CA THR A 322 11.29 7.21 -43.70
C THR A 322 12.22 8.29 -44.27
N GLY A 323 11.68 9.32 -44.88
CA GLY A 323 12.44 10.46 -45.40
C GLY A 323 11.88 10.97 -46.73
N GLN A 324 12.35 12.14 -47.14
CA GLN A 324 12.08 12.74 -48.44
C GLN A 324 13.35 12.61 -49.27
N LYS A 325 13.22 12.11 -50.50
CA LYS A 325 14.29 12.12 -51.48
C LYS A 325 13.96 13.18 -52.52
N THR A 326 14.94 13.97 -52.90
CA THR A 326 14.79 14.94 -54.01
C THR A 326 14.73 14.19 -55.34
N ILE A 327 14.03 14.77 -56.33
CA ILE A 327 13.91 14.21 -57.70
C ILE A 327 15.30 13.95 -58.27
N MET A 328 16.27 14.81 -57.96
CA MET A 328 17.65 14.70 -58.42
C MET A 328 18.35 13.44 -57.83
N GLN A 329 18.11 13.09 -56.57
CA GLN A 329 18.65 11.86 -55.98
C GLN A 329 18.06 10.58 -56.59
N TYR A 330 16.83 10.66 -57.12
CA TYR A 330 16.18 9.54 -57.78
C TYR A 330 16.80 9.27 -59.16
N LEU A 331 17.21 10.34 -59.90
CA LEU A 331 17.83 10.27 -61.20
C LEU A 331 19.32 9.84 -61.16
N ILE A 332 20.03 10.20 -60.06
CA ILE A 332 21.45 9.91 -59.91
C ILE A 332 21.71 8.50 -59.38
N LYS A 333 20.75 7.91 -58.63
CA LYS A 333 20.90 6.59 -58.00
C LYS A 333 21.25 5.43 -58.95
N PRO A 334 20.65 5.28 -60.13
CA PRO A 334 21.05 4.25 -61.09
C PRO A 334 22.46 4.48 -61.69
N LEU A 335 22.89 5.74 -61.83
CA LEU A 335 24.24 6.07 -62.32
C LEU A 335 25.34 5.70 -61.33
N ASN A 336 25.10 5.95 -60.01
CA ASN A 336 26.04 5.55 -58.97
C ASN A 336 26.13 4.02 -58.81
N LYS A 337 25.02 3.28 -58.97
CA LYS A 337 25.06 1.80 -58.98
C LYS A 337 25.81 1.23 -60.18
N ALA A 338 25.71 1.87 -61.36
CA ALA A 338 26.48 1.46 -62.53
C ALA A 338 27.99 1.74 -62.38
N GLN A 339 28.35 2.80 -61.64
CA GLN A 339 29.73 3.15 -61.33
C GLN A 339 30.36 2.20 -60.27
N GLU A 340 29.59 1.74 -59.27
CA GLU A 340 30.02 0.71 -58.32
C GLU A 340 30.22 -0.66 -59.00
N ALA A 341 29.30 -1.06 -59.86
CA ALA A 341 29.40 -2.31 -60.63
C ALA A 341 30.58 -2.35 -61.60
N LEU A 342 31.07 -1.18 -62.08
CA LEU A 342 32.27 -1.06 -62.91
C LEU A 342 33.58 -0.99 -62.10
N ARG A 343 33.49 -0.81 -60.78
CA ARG A 343 34.64 -0.78 -59.84
C ARG A 343 35.00 -2.11 -59.22
N GLU A 344 34.11 -3.12 -59.31
CA GLU A 344 34.30 -4.49 -58.84
C GLU A 344 34.92 -5.42 -59.88
N ARG A 345 35.77 -4.90 -60.77
CA ARG A 345 36.65 -5.72 -61.64
C ARG A 345 38.09 -5.39 -61.37
#